data_df1dc658a4b65115ad6c23aedabb2dc7
#
_entry.id   df1dc658a4b65115ad6c23aedabb2dc7
#
_cell.length_a   1.000
_cell.length_b   1.000
_cell.length_c   1.000
_cell.angle_alpha   90.00
_cell.angle_beta   90.00
_cell.angle_gamma   90.00
#
_symmetry.space_group_name_H-M   'P 1'
#
loop_
_entity.id
_entity.type
_entity.pdbx_description
1 polymer ?
#
loop_
_entity_poly.entity_id
_entity_poly.type
_entity_poly.pdbx_seq_one_letter_code
_entity_poly.pdbx_strand_id
1 'polypeptide(L)'
;MSKLYLNFVLRLNKYSCLLFLVFNLHASESIKIDKLLKKIDIASSFEDRRQGLMFRNSIPEDYGMFFIWERKKQQCMWMKDTFMPLSIAYISNEGEILEIYDMVPFSRKSVCSRSNVKYALEVNKGWFKKNNLFVGDVVNIESIISNDK
;
A
#
# COMPACT_ATOMS: atom_id res chain seq x y z
N MET A 1 50.51 -46.82 15.40
CA MET A 1 49.95 -45.44 15.24
C MET A 1 49.20 -45.40 13.93
N SER A 2 47.86 -45.39 13.90
CA SER A 2 47.08 -44.85 12.77
C SER A 2 45.62 -45.27 12.65
N LYS A 3 45.11 -46.19 13.43
CA LYS A 3 43.66 -46.53 13.30
C LYS A 3 42.71 -45.71 14.18
N LEU A 4 43.21 -45.00 15.19
CA LEU A 4 42.36 -44.14 16.03
C LEU A 4 42.12 -42.73 15.44
N TYR A 5 43.02 -42.24 14.60
CA TYR A 5 42.88 -40.90 13.99
C TYR A 5 41.86 -40.85 12.84
N LEU A 6 41.71 -41.95 12.11
CA LEU A 6 40.81 -42.03 10.97
C LEU A 6 39.32 -42.10 11.39
N ASN A 7 39.05 -42.67 12.57
CA ASN A 7 37.67 -42.76 13.09
C ASN A 7 37.17 -41.47 13.75
N PHE A 8 38.09 -40.56 14.13
CA PHE A 8 37.72 -39.27 14.71
C PHE A 8 37.32 -38.26 13.62
N VAL A 9 37.99 -38.28 12.48
CA VAL A 9 37.70 -37.38 11.35
C VAL A 9 36.40 -37.75 10.63
N LEU A 10 36.02 -39.02 10.61
CA LEU A 10 34.78 -39.48 9.98
C LEU A 10 33.53 -39.27 10.87
N ARG A 11 33.70 -38.99 12.17
CA ARG A 11 32.57 -38.68 13.05
C ARG A 11 32.18 -37.18 13.05
N LEU A 12 33.06 -36.28 12.62
CA LEU A 12 32.78 -34.86 12.54
C LEU A 12 31.98 -34.45 11.28
N ASN A 13 31.91 -35.33 10.29
CA ASN A 13 31.22 -35.04 9.03
C ASN A 13 29.74 -35.48 9.00
N LYS A 14 29.21 -35.97 10.12
CA LYS A 14 27.82 -36.45 10.22
C LYS A 14 26.85 -35.38 10.78
N TYR A 15 27.35 -34.25 11.26
CA TYR A 15 26.52 -33.16 11.81
C TYR A 15 26.68 -31.82 11.06
N SER A 16 27.42 -31.82 9.93
CA SER A 16 27.58 -30.62 9.08
C SER A 16 26.54 -30.52 7.98
N CYS A 17 25.49 -31.31 8.05
CA CYS A 17 24.40 -31.20 7.05
C CYS A 17 23.13 -31.04 7.84
N LEU A 18 22.63 -29.80 7.93
CA LEU A 18 21.25 -29.39 8.17
C LEU A 18 21.15 -28.11 8.99
N LEU A 19 21.91 -27.09 8.56
CA LEU A 19 21.44 -25.71 8.73
C LEU A 19 21.07 -25.20 7.33
N PHE A 20 20.13 -25.87 6.67
CA PHE A 20 19.27 -25.20 5.70
C PHE A 20 18.43 -24.22 6.52
N LEU A 21 18.91 -23.00 6.66
CA LEU A 21 18.08 -21.85 6.91
C LEU A 21 17.02 -21.85 5.79
N VAL A 22 15.87 -22.41 6.09
CA VAL A 22 14.67 -22.20 5.30
C VAL A 22 14.36 -20.73 5.50
N PHE A 23 14.95 -19.87 4.68
CA PHE A 23 14.40 -18.55 4.42
C PHE A 23 13.02 -18.83 3.81
N ASN A 24 12.01 -18.92 4.67
CA ASN A 24 10.65 -18.75 4.23
C ASN A 24 10.57 -17.34 3.67
N LEU A 25 10.77 -17.21 2.35
CA LEU A 25 10.31 -16.06 1.60
C LEU A 25 8.79 -16.06 1.76
N HIS A 26 8.29 -15.43 2.82
CA HIS A 26 6.90 -15.06 2.88
C HIS A 26 6.76 -13.97 1.79
N ALA A 27 6.38 -14.40 0.60
CA ALA A 27 5.79 -13.48 -0.36
C ALA A 27 4.57 -12.90 0.37
N SER A 28 4.64 -11.63 0.80
CA SER A 28 3.50 -10.98 1.42
C SER A 28 2.37 -11.01 0.40
N GLU A 29 1.29 -11.71 0.72
CA GLU A 29 0.12 -11.78 -0.16
C GLU A 29 -0.44 -10.36 -0.30
N SER A 30 -0.56 -9.88 -1.56
CA SER A 30 -1.06 -8.54 -1.81
C SER A 30 -2.54 -8.42 -1.42
N ILE A 31 -2.86 -7.35 -0.72
CA ILE A 31 -4.20 -7.11 -0.18
C ILE A 31 -5.13 -6.64 -1.29
N LYS A 32 -6.25 -7.31 -1.45
CA LYS A 32 -7.28 -6.95 -2.44
C LYS A 32 -8.21 -5.90 -1.85
N ILE A 33 -7.94 -4.64 -2.12
CA ILE A 33 -8.72 -3.48 -1.64
C ILE A 33 -10.16 -3.52 -2.16
N ASP A 34 -10.39 -4.04 -3.36
CA ASP A 34 -11.72 -4.24 -3.95
C ASP A 34 -12.65 -5.17 -3.14
N LYS A 35 -12.09 -5.99 -2.24
CA LYS A 35 -12.89 -6.77 -1.28
C LYS A 35 -13.30 -5.97 -0.05
N LEU A 36 -12.62 -4.87 0.25
CA LEU A 36 -12.86 -4.00 1.40
C LEU A 36 -13.71 -2.78 1.01
N LEU A 37 -13.56 -2.31 -0.22
CA LEU A 37 -14.34 -1.21 -0.79
C LEU A 37 -15.26 -1.77 -1.89
N LYS A 38 -16.57 -1.57 -1.73
CA LYS A 38 -17.56 -1.99 -2.74
C LYS A 38 -17.53 -1.11 -3.99
N LYS A 39 -17.08 0.12 -3.83
CA LYS A 39 -16.96 1.08 -4.92
C LYS A 39 -15.65 1.84 -4.82
N ILE A 40 -14.90 1.85 -5.92
CA ILE A 40 -13.69 2.62 -6.08
C ILE A 40 -13.82 3.45 -7.36
N ASP A 41 -13.89 4.77 -7.24
CA ASP A 41 -13.80 5.65 -8.41
C ASP A 41 -12.34 5.85 -8.79
N ILE A 42 -12.03 5.83 -10.10
CA ILE A 42 -10.67 6.02 -10.61
C ILE A 42 -10.50 7.46 -11.11
N ALA A 43 -9.52 8.16 -10.55
CA ALA A 43 -9.13 9.50 -10.99
C ALA A 43 -7.81 9.43 -11.77
N SER A 44 -7.90 9.24 -13.09
CA SER A 44 -6.73 9.09 -13.98
C SER A 44 -6.52 10.29 -14.91
N SER A 45 -7.57 11.05 -15.24
CA SER A 45 -7.42 12.30 -15.99
C SER A 45 -6.93 13.46 -15.12
N PHE A 46 -6.43 14.52 -15.74
CA PHE A 46 -6.03 15.73 -14.99
C PHE A 46 -7.23 16.35 -14.26
N GLU A 47 -8.39 16.39 -14.91
CA GLU A 47 -9.64 16.97 -14.39
C GLU A 47 -10.15 16.15 -13.20
N ASP A 48 -10.20 14.82 -13.31
CA ASP A 48 -10.66 13.94 -12.22
C ASP A 48 -9.77 14.07 -11.00
N ARG A 49 -8.44 14.05 -11.19
CA ARG A 49 -7.49 14.23 -10.07
C ARG A 49 -7.60 15.63 -9.45
N ARG A 50 -7.85 16.67 -10.26
CA ARG A 50 -8.04 18.03 -9.76
C ARG A 50 -9.32 18.18 -8.96
N GLN A 51 -10.39 17.53 -9.40
CA GLN A 51 -11.69 17.56 -8.71
C GLN A 51 -11.69 16.66 -7.48
N GLY A 52 -11.18 15.44 -7.60
CA GLY A 52 -11.18 14.46 -6.50
C GLY A 52 -12.56 14.34 -5.84
N LEU A 53 -12.60 14.41 -4.53
CA LEU A 53 -13.83 14.32 -3.72
C LEU A 53 -14.46 15.71 -3.39
N MET A 54 -14.04 16.78 -4.08
CA MET A 54 -14.63 18.11 -3.89
C MET A 54 -16.15 18.10 -4.11
N PHE A 55 -16.85 18.97 -3.37
CA PHE A 55 -18.30 19.20 -3.44
C PHE A 55 -19.17 18.00 -3.01
N ARG A 56 -18.58 16.91 -2.51
CA ARG A 56 -19.32 15.80 -1.92
C ARG A 56 -19.52 16.06 -0.43
N ASN A 57 -20.76 15.89 0.05
CA ASN A 57 -21.09 16.05 1.48
C ASN A 57 -20.59 14.90 2.33
N SER A 58 -20.60 13.69 1.77
CA SER A 58 -20.12 12.45 2.40
C SER A 58 -19.81 11.39 1.36
N ILE A 59 -19.11 10.35 1.77
CA ILE A 59 -18.90 9.12 1.01
C ILE A 59 -19.28 7.91 1.89
N PRO A 60 -19.79 6.80 1.30
CA PRO A 60 -20.04 5.58 2.04
C PRO A 60 -18.77 5.04 2.73
N GLU A 61 -18.94 4.23 3.77
CA GLU A 61 -17.81 3.61 4.50
C GLU A 61 -17.00 2.64 3.62
N ASP A 62 -17.63 2.04 2.64
CA ASP A 62 -17.07 1.08 1.69
C ASP A 62 -16.77 1.70 0.31
N TYR A 63 -16.51 3.01 0.29
CA TYR A 63 -16.15 3.80 -0.89
C TYR A 63 -14.72 4.34 -0.77
N GLY A 64 -14.01 4.40 -1.91
CA GLY A 64 -12.72 5.07 -2.03
C GLY A 64 -12.56 5.73 -3.39
N MET A 65 -11.59 6.65 -3.51
CA MET A 65 -11.15 7.21 -4.78
C MET A 65 -9.68 6.89 -4.97
N PHE A 66 -9.36 6.23 -6.08
CA PHE A 66 -8.01 5.81 -6.42
C PHE A 66 -7.43 6.72 -7.50
N PHE A 67 -6.35 7.40 -7.17
CA PHE A 67 -5.65 8.34 -8.05
C PHE A 67 -4.52 7.64 -8.77
N ILE A 68 -4.45 7.88 -10.10
CA ILE A 68 -3.41 7.33 -10.97
C ILE A 68 -2.71 8.48 -11.69
N TRP A 69 -1.39 8.58 -11.55
CA TRP A 69 -0.57 9.52 -12.31
C TRP A 69 0.22 8.80 -13.40
N GLU A 70 0.43 9.47 -14.53
CA GLU A 70 1.22 8.92 -15.64
C GLU A 70 2.67 8.64 -15.23
N ARG A 71 3.25 9.56 -14.45
CA ARG A 71 4.65 9.50 -14.03
C ARG A 71 4.77 9.49 -12.51
N LYS A 72 5.71 8.68 -12.03
CA LYS A 72 6.14 8.65 -10.64
C LYS A 72 6.84 9.96 -10.27
N LYS A 73 6.28 10.71 -9.33
CA LYS A 73 6.88 11.91 -8.72
C LYS A 73 6.28 12.17 -7.34
N GLN A 74 6.79 13.16 -6.62
CA GLN A 74 6.11 13.67 -5.44
C GLN A 74 4.72 14.16 -5.83
N GLN A 75 3.68 13.67 -5.14
CA GLN A 75 2.30 14.08 -5.35
C GLN A 75 1.79 14.81 -4.12
N CYS A 76 0.97 15.84 -4.36
CA CYS A 76 0.39 16.65 -3.31
C CYS A 76 -1.13 16.70 -3.48
N MET A 77 -1.85 16.49 -2.39
CA MET A 77 -3.31 16.57 -2.32
C MET A 77 -3.71 17.68 -1.36
N TRP A 78 -4.91 18.18 -1.49
CA TRP A 78 -5.50 19.20 -0.63
C TRP A 78 -6.96 18.89 -0.34
N MET A 79 -7.53 19.55 0.65
CA MET A 79 -8.93 19.38 1.06
C MET A 79 -9.80 20.58 0.67
N LYS A 80 -9.39 21.33 -0.37
CA LYS A 80 -10.18 22.44 -0.87
C LYS A 80 -11.57 21.94 -1.28
N ASP A 81 -12.63 22.63 -0.84
CA ASP A 81 -14.03 22.31 -1.16
C ASP A 81 -14.43 20.85 -0.85
N THR A 82 -13.73 20.19 0.08
CA THR A 82 -14.01 18.84 0.57
C THR A 82 -14.56 18.92 2.00
N PHE A 83 -15.79 18.43 2.21
CA PHE A 83 -16.56 18.69 3.43
C PHE A 83 -16.37 17.63 4.52
N MET A 84 -15.92 16.44 4.16
CA MET A 84 -15.69 15.34 5.09
C MET A 84 -14.20 15.13 5.38
N PRO A 85 -13.86 14.65 6.58
CA PRO A 85 -12.48 14.25 6.87
C PRO A 85 -12.13 12.97 6.13
N LEU A 86 -10.91 12.95 5.54
CA LEU A 86 -10.40 11.82 4.75
C LEU A 86 -9.08 11.31 5.34
N SER A 87 -8.74 10.07 5.00
CA SER A 87 -7.39 9.55 5.07
C SER A 87 -6.88 9.27 3.65
N ILE A 88 -5.62 9.60 3.38
CA ILE A 88 -4.95 9.28 2.11
C ILE A 88 -3.78 8.34 2.36
N ALA A 89 -3.66 7.30 1.53
CA ALA A 89 -2.45 6.50 1.39
C ALA A 89 -1.73 6.84 0.09
N TYR A 90 -0.42 7.11 0.17
CA TYR A 90 0.46 7.21 -1.00
C TYR A 90 1.10 5.86 -1.26
N ILE A 91 1.02 5.39 -2.51
CA ILE A 91 1.29 4.01 -2.88
C ILE A 91 2.36 3.97 -3.99
N SER A 92 3.32 3.05 -3.85
CA SER A 92 4.39 2.83 -4.83
C SER A 92 3.86 2.20 -6.13
N ASN A 93 4.71 2.08 -7.13
CA ASN A 93 4.36 1.38 -8.38
C ASN A 93 4.07 -0.12 -8.15
N GLU A 94 4.70 -0.68 -7.15
CA GLU A 94 4.62 -2.09 -6.77
C GLU A 94 3.43 -2.38 -5.84
N GLY A 95 2.66 -1.33 -5.47
CA GLY A 95 1.49 -1.44 -4.62
C GLY A 95 1.77 -1.28 -3.13
N GLU A 96 3.02 -0.99 -2.71
CA GLU A 96 3.34 -0.79 -1.31
C GLU A 96 2.78 0.54 -0.80
N ILE A 97 2.09 0.52 0.33
CA ILE A 97 1.66 1.71 1.06
C ILE A 97 2.89 2.35 1.70
N LEU A 98 3.34 3.47 1.16
CA LEU A 98 4.54 4.16 1.66
C LEU A 98 4.23 5.12 2.80
N GLU A 99 3.05 5.72 2.78
CA GLU A 99 2.65 6.78 3.71
C GLU A 99 1.14 6.82 3.85
N ILE A 100 0.65 7.11 5.06
CA ILE A 100 -0.78 7.35 5.33
C ILE A 100 -0.90 8.66 6.11
N TYR A 101 -1.81 9.54 5.68
CA TYR A 101 -2.11 10.81 6.36
C TYR A 101 -3.60 11.00 6.55
N ASP A 102 -3.98 11.58 7.69
CA ASP A 102 -5.31 12.13 7.89
C ASP A 102 -5.37 13.57 7.39
N MET A 103 -6.44 13.90 6.67
CA MET A 103 -6.65 15.21 6.05
C MET A 103 -7.84 15.93 6.68
N VAL A 104 -7.68 17.25 6.86
CA VAL A 104 -8.68 18.11 7.51
C VAL A 104 -9.56 18.77 6.46
N PRO A 105 -10.91 18.70 6.60
CA PRO A 105 -11.84 19.37 5.69
C PRO A 105 -11.51 20.85 5.46
N PHE A 106 -11.74 21.33 4.25
CA PHE A 106 -11.51 22.70 3.78
C PHE A 106 -10.06 23.20 3.85
N SER A 107 -9.11 22.37 4.29
CA SER A 107 -7.70 22.75 4.33
C SER A 107 -7.16 22.98 2.92
N ARG A 108 -6.54 24.14 2.71
CA ARG A 108 -5.78 24.45 1.48
C ARG A 108 -4.30 24.11 1.62
N LYS A 109 -3.87 23.64 2.81
CA LYS A 109 -2.52 23.17 3.02
C LYS A 109 -2.34 21.84 2.29
N SER A 110 -1.34 21.78 1.43
CA SER A 110 -1.01 20.55 0.73
C SER A 110 -0.49 19.48 1.67
N VAL A 111 -1.00 18.26 1.50
CA VAL A 111 -0.47 17.03 2.09
C VAL A 111 0.29 16.34 0.95
N CYS A 112 1.61 16.31 1.03
CA CYS A 112 2.46 15.80 -0.03
C CYS A 112 3.12 14.48 0.38
N SER A 113 3.29 13.56 -0.57
CA SER A 113 4.14 12.38 -0.36
C SER A 113 5.59 12.80 -0.14
N ARG A 114 6.32 12.08 0.71
CA ARG A 114 7.78 12.25 0.86
C ARG A 114 8.52 11.58 -0.27
N SER A 115 7.97 10.43 -0.71
CA SER A 115 8.50 9.63 -1.80
C SER A 115 7.86 9.98 -3.13
N ASN A 116 8.52 9.62 -4.23
CA ASN A 116 7.91 9.64 -5.55
C ASN A 116 6.91 8.48 -5.68
N VAL A 117 5.65 8.79 -5.95
CA VAL A 117 4.56 7.82 -6.04
C VAL A 117 3.82 7.93 -7.37
N LYS A 118 3.15 6.85 -7.76
CA LYS A 118 2.28 6.79 -8.94
C LYS A 118 0.80 6.69 -8.57
N TYR A 119 0.51 6.26 -7.35
CA TYR A 119 -0.85 5.99 -6.89
C TYR A 119 -1.12 6.64 -5.54
N ALA A 120 -2.39 6.94 -5.29
CA ALA A 120 -2.89 7.25 -3.97
C ALA A 120 -4.33 6.73 -3.82
N LEU A 121 -4.74 6.45 -2.59
CA LEU A 121 -6.10 6.05 -2.25
C LEU A 121 -6.65 6.97 -1.17
N GLU A 122 -7.74 7.68 -1.49
CA GLU A 122 -8.53 8.46 -0.52
C GLU A 122 -9.76 7.67 -0.06
N VAL A 123 -9.99 7.67 1.25
CA VAL A 123 -11.09 6.99 1.93
C VAL A 123 -11.56 7.83 3.12
N ASN A 124 -12.67 7.46 3.75
CA ASN A 124 -13.08 8.06 5.02
C ASN A 124 -11.96 8.04 6.06
N LYS A 125 -11.86 9.10 6.86
CA LYS A 125 -10.84 9.20 7.90
C LYS A 125 -10.84 7.98 8.81
N GLY A 126 -9.65 7.41 9.02
CA GLY A 126 -9.43 6.24 9.90
C GLY A 126 -9.75 4.89 9.26
N TRP A 127 -10.19 4.87 8.00
CA TRP A 127 -10.55 3.64 7.30
C TRP A 127 -9.40 2.62 7.23
N PHE A 128 -8.16 3.06 6.97
CA PHE A 128 -6.99 2.19 6.92
C PHE A 128 -6.80 1.43 8.24
N LYS A 129 -6.81 2.16 9.36
CA LYS A 129 -6.67 1.56 10.70
C LYS A 129 -7.82 0.59 11.00
N LYS A 130 -9.07 0.94 10.65
CA LYS A 130 -10.26 0.09 10.85
C LYS A 130 -10.15 -1.24 10.10
N ASN A 131 -9.46 -1.24 8.95
CA ASN A 131 -9.28 -2.43 8.11
C ASN A 131 -7.89 -3.08 8.27
N ASN A 132 -7.13 -2.71 9.31
CA ASN A 132 -5.80 -3.24 9.62
C ASN A 132 -4.82 -3.09 8.44
N LEU A 133 -4.85 -1.91 7.79
CA LEU A 133 -3.94 -1.54 6.71
C LEU A 133 -2.94 -0.51 7.21
N PHE A 134 -1.66 -0.76 7.00
CA PHE A 134 -0.55 0.03 7.52
C PHE A 134 0.50 0.33 6.44
N VAL A 135 1.39 1.25 6.76
CA VAL A 135 2.59 1.49 5.95
C VAL A 135 3.42 0.21 5.87
N GLY A 136 3.85 -0.16 4.67
CA GLY A 136 4.56 -1.40 4.35
C GLY A 136 3.65 -2.51 3.80
N ASP A 137 2.33 -2.41 3.94
CA ASP A 137 1.42 -3.36 3.32
C ASP A 137 1.40 -3.19 1.80
N VAL A 138 1.21 -4.28 1.08
CA VAL A 138 1.14 -4.29 -0.38
C VAL A 138 -0.30 -4.50 -0.84
N VAL A 139 -0.84 -3.56 -1.60
CA VAL A 139 -2.17 -3.64 -2.20
C VAL A 139 -2.10 -4.11 -3.64
N ASN A 140 -3.07 -4.89 -4.06
CA ASN A 140 -3.15 -5.37 -5.44
C ASN A 140 -3.72 -4.27 -6.35
N ILE A 141 -2.84 -3.57 -7.07
CA ILE A 141 -3.21 -2.48 -7.99
C ILE A 141 -4.05 -2.99 -9.15
N GLU A 142 -3.74 -4.16 -9.69
CA GLU A 142 -4.48 -4.73 -10.83
C GLU A 142 -5.94 -5.01 -10.47
N SER A 143 -6.22 -5.48 -9.24
CA SER A 143 -7.59 -5.72 -8.79
C SER A 143 -8.39 -4.42 -8.68
N ILE A 144 -7.75 -3.29 -8.36
CA ILE A 144 -8.41 -1.98 -8.29
C ILE A 144 -8.76 -1.49 -9.70
N ILE A 145 -7.79 -1.54 -10.63
CA ILE A 145 -7.95 -0.99 -11.99
C ILE A 145 -8.90 -1.86 -12.84
N SER A 146 -8.94 -3.17 -12.63
CA SER A 146 -9.79 -4.09 -13.42
C SER A 146 -11.27 -3.96 -13.09
N ASN A 147 -11.63 -3.46 -11.92
CA ASN A 147 -13.01 -3.26 -11.49
C ASN A 147 -13.64 -1.95 -12.00
N ASP A 148 -12.90 -1.12 -12.73
CA ASP A 148 -13.37 0.14 -13.32
C ASP A 148 -14.04 -0.05 -14.70
N LYS A 149 -14.35 -1.30 -15.12
CA LYS A 149 -14.97 -1.61 -16.41
C LYS A 149 -16.47 -1.88 -16.31
#